data_9f478dfb4d46eb5703c82b926c9ee096
#
_entry.id   9f478dfb4d46eb5703c82b926c9ee096
#
_cell.length_a   1.000
_cell.length_b   1.000
_cell.length_c   1.000
_cell.angle_alpha   90.00
_cell.angle_beta   90.00
_cell.angle_gamma   90.00
#
_symmetry.space_group_name_H-M   'P 1'
#
loop_
_entity.id
_entity.type
_entity.pdbx_description
1 polymer ?
#
loop_
_entity_poly.entity_id
_entity_poly.type
_entity_poly.pdbx_seq_one_letter_code
_entity_poly.pdbx_strand_id
1 'polypeptide(L)'
;MKGEIKMRKNFGVKTWLYPMPVFIVAAYDEEGKANAMNAAWGGIYTDNMVGICLAEEHQTTHNILASKAFTVSMATAGQVVACDYVGLVSGKKVPDKVEKAGFHTVKSAFVNAPVIEELPMTLECELVSYDPETCHMVGRIVNVSADETVLGEDDKIDLDKLRPITYDPIHHHYRVLGEKVGNAFSDGKSLK
;
A
#
# COMPACT_ATOMS: atom_id res chain seq x y z
N MET A 1 -13.54 11.57 -43.98
CA MET A 1 -14.31 11.76 -42.74
C MET A 1 -13.48 12.67 -41.84
N LYS A 2 -13.94 13.90 -41.53
CA LYS A 2 -13.28 14.77 -40.53
C LYS A 2 -13.60 14.15 -39.17
N GLY A 3 -12.59 13.61 -38.50
CA GLY A 3 -12.75 13.09 -37.16
C GLY A 3 -13.27 14.18 -36.22
N GLU A 4 -14.29 13.89 -35.44
CA GLU A 4 -14.77 14.76 -34.38
C GLU A 4 -13.59 15.08 -33.43
N ILE A 5 -13.27 16.35 -33.27
CA ILE A 5 -12.27 16.80 -32.31
C ILE A 5 -12.91 16.63 -30.92
N LYS A 6 -12.53 15.57 -30.21
CA LYS A 6 -12.95 15.40 -28.81
C LYS A 6 -12.40 16.55 -27.98
N MET A 7 -13.30 17.39 -27.48
CA MET A 7 -12.93 18.50 -26.57
C MET A 7 -12.50 17.95 -25.22
N ARG A 8 -11.35 18.44 -24.70
CA ARG A 8 -10.85 18.11 -23.36
C ARG A 8 -11.26 19.19 -22.38
N LYS A 9 -11.73 18.83 -21.20
CA LYS A 9 -11.95 19.74 -20.09
C LYS A 9 -10.68 19.85 -19.25
N ASN A 10 -10.29 21.08 -18.91
CA ASN A 10 -9.15 21.35 -18.04
C ASN A 10 -9.60 21.46 -16.58
N PHE A 11 -8.88 20.79 -15.67
CA PHE A 11 -9.18 20.74 -14.24
C PHE A 11 -8.15 21.48 -13.37
N GLY A 12 -7.13 22.09 -13.98
CA GLY A 12 -6.02 22.70 -13.25
C GLY A 12 -5.13 21.65 -12.55
N VAL A 13 -4.41 22.08 -11.52
CA VAL A 13 -3.53 21.20 -10.73
C VAL A 13 -4.38 20.30 -9.84
N LYS A 14 -4.26 18.99 -10.02
CA LYS A 14 -4.94 17.95 -9.24
C LYS A 14 -3.99 16.76 -9.06
N THR A 15 -4.13 16.07 -7.94
CA THR A 15 -3.39 14.83 -7.65
C THR A 15 -4.18 13.58 -8.09
N TRP A 16 -4.87 13.65 -9.21
CA TRP A 16 -5.70 12.58 -9.74
C TRP A 16 -4.86 11.64 -10.59
N LEU A 17 -4.55 10.52 -10.04
CA LEU A 17 -3.77 9.45 -10.66
C LEU A 17 -4.49 8.12 -10.49
N TYR A 18 -4.43 7.26 -11.49
CA TYR A 18 -4.97 5.90 -11.44
C TYR A 18 -3.98 4.89 -12.03
N PRO A 19 -3.88 3.68 -11.45
CA PRO A 19 -4.44 3.29 -10.16
C PRO A 19 -3.63 3.90 -9.01
N MET A 20 -4.30 4.31 -7.92
CA MET A 20 -3.63 4.66 -6.67
C MET A 20 -3.67 3.47 -5.72
N PRO A 21 -2.54 3.00 -5.23
CA PRO A 21 -2.54 1.89 -4.27
C PRO A 21 -3.23 2.28 -2.97
N VAL A 22 -3.67 1.29 -2.22
CA VAL A 22 -4.06 1.45 -0.82
C VAL A 22 -3.13 0.58 0.00
N PHE A 23 -2.10 1.21 0.57
CA PHE A 23 -1.12 0.56 1.42
C PHE A 23 -1.52 0.65 2.88
N ILE A 24 -1.34 -0.45 3.62
CA ILE A 24 -1.36 -0.45 5.07
C ILE A 24 0.09 -0.56 5.53
N VAL A 25 0.61 0.57 6.01
CA VAL A 25 1.99 0.69 6.50
C VAL A 25 1.99 0.44 7.99
N ALA A 26 2.82 -0.48 8.47
CA ALA A 26 2.88 -0.83 9.90
C ALA A 26 4.31 -0.86 10.42
N ALA A 27 4.48 -0.44 11.68
CA ALA A 27 5.76 -0.44 12.39
C ALA A 27 5.54 -0.58 13.89
N TYR A 28 6.56 -1.12 14.60
CA TYR A 28 6.58 -1.13 16.05
C TYR A 28 7.06 0.21 16.62
N ASP A 29 6.48 0.60 17.75
CA ASP A 29 7.06 1.64 18.60
C ASP A 29 8.24 1.11 19.43
N GLU A 30 8.82 1.96 20.27
CA GLU A 30 9.96 1.61 21.12
C GLU A 30 9.62 0.54 22.18
N GLU A 31 8.34 0.38 22.52
CA GLU A 31 7.83 -0.63 23.46
C GLU A 31 7.46 -1.94 22.77
N GLY A 32 7.59 -2.02 21.44
CA GLY A 32 7.24 -3.18 20.62
C GLY A 32 5.75 -3.29 20.32
N LYS A 33 4.99 -2.20 20.51
CA LYS A 33 3.57 -2.17 20.16
C LYS A 33 3.40 -1.83 18.69
N ALA A 34 2.55 -2.59 17.99
CA ALA A 34 2.25 -2.35 16.59
C ALA A 34 1.36 -1.11 16.38
N ASN A 35 1.70 -0.31 15.39
CA ASN A 35 0.85 0.74 14.86
C ASN A 35 0.77 0.62 13.35
N ALA A 36 -0.38 0.93 12.74
CA ALA A 36 -0.59 0.87 11.31
C ALA A 36 -1.33 2.11 10.81
N MET A 37 -1.12 2.49 9.56
CA MET A 37 -1.84 3.57 8.89
C MET A 37 -2.12 3.22 7.44
N ASN A 38 -3.13 3.85 6.86
CA ASN A 38 -3.44 3.80 5.44
C ASN A 38 -2.62 4.87 4.69
N ALA A 39 -2.06 4.54 3.53
CA ALA A 39 -1.34 5.45 2.65
C ALA A 39 -1.65 5.14 1.18
N ALA A 40 -1.78 6.18 0.34
CA ALA A 40 -2.09 6.04 -1.08
C ALA A 40 -1.06 6.72 -2.00
N TRP A 41 -0.24 7.62 -1.49
CA TRP A 41 0.82 8.30 -2.25
C TRP A 41 2.11 7.49 -2.20
N GLY A 42 2.24 6.49 -3.09
CA GLY A 42 3.43 5.65 -3.13
C GLY A 42 3.43 4.64 -4.27
N GLY A 43 4.54 3.92 -4.40
CA GLY A 43 4.74 2.90 -5.42
C GLY A 43 6.17 2.37 -5.42
N ILE A 44 6.49 1.51 -6.40
CA ILE A 44 7.85 1.04 -6.62
C ILE A 44 8.74 2.23 -6.98
N TYR A 45 9.86 2.38 -6.28
CA TYR A 45 10.82 3.48 -6.45
C TYR A 45 12.02 3.07 -7.32
N THR A 46 12.56 1.88 -7.06
CA THR A 46 13.59 1.23 -7.87
C THR A 46 13.32 -0.27 -7.91
N ASP A 47 14.23 -1.07 -8.49
CA ASP A 47 14.08 -2.53 -8.62
C ASP A 47 13.79 -3.26 -7.30
N ASN A 48 14.23 -2.70 -6.18
CA ASN A 48 14.08 -3.29 -4.85
C ASN A 48 13.70 -2.28 -3.76
N MET A 49 13.11 -1.16 -4.14
CA MET A 49 12.71 -0.11 -3.19
C MET A 49 11.28 0.33 -3.43
N VAL A 50 10.59 0.67 -2.33
CA VAL A 50 9.28 1.32 -2.32
C VAL A 50 9.44 2.75 -1.81
N GLY A 51 8.77 3.70 -2.48
CA GLY A 51 8.68 5.10 -2.05
C GLY A 51 7.26 5.43 -1.63
N ILE A 52 7.08 6.09 -0.48
CA ILE A 52 5.77 6.44 0.07
C ILE A 52 5.85 7.85 0.69
N CYS A 53 4.88 8.72 0.41
CA CYS A 53 4.75 9.99 1.13
C CYS A 53 4.02 9.76 2.45
N LEU A 54 4.74 9.93 3.57
CA LEU A 54 4.22 9.82 4.92
C LEU A 54 4.59 11.07 5.70
N ALA A 55 3.59 11.85 6.10
CA ALA A 55 3.83 13.05 6.87
C ALA A 55 4.44 12.75 8.26
N GLU A 56 5.33 13.63 8.73
CA GLU A 56 6.11 13.43 9.95
C GLU A 56 5.23 13.28 11.19
N GLU A 57 4.10 13.99 11.24
CA GLU A 57 3.19 13.98 12.40
C GLU A 57 2.50 12.65 12.67
N HIS A 58 2.51 11.71 11.73
CA HIS A 58 1.90 10.39 11.91
C HIS A 58 2.71 9.52 12.89
N GLN A 59 2.01 8.85 13.81
CA GLN A 59 2.65 7.93 14.76
C GLN A 59 3.44 6.83 14.05
N THR A 60 2.91 6.27 12.96
CA THR A 60 3.60 5.24 12.19
C THR A 60 4.92 5.76 11.60
N THR A 61 4.96 7.03 11.13
CA THR A 61 6.20 7.65 10.63
C THR A 61 7.25 7.74 11.75
N HIS A 62 6.87 8.20 12.95
CA HIS A 62 7.77 8.21 14.10
C HIS A 62 8.30 6.81 14.42
N ASN A 63 7.42 5.81 14.43
CA ASN A 63 7.79 4.43 14.70
C ASN A 63 8.82 3.91 13.69
N ILE A 64 8.61 4.18 12.39
CA ILE A 64 9.55 3.80 11.32
C ILE A 64 10.90 4.49 11.49
N LEU A 65 10.89 5.77 11.82
CA LEU A 65 12.13 6.54 12.03
C LEU A 65 12.93 6.01 13.24
N ALA A 66 12.27 5.51 14.28
CA ALA A 66 12.90 4.90 15.44
C ALA A 66 13.37 3.46 15.15
N SER A 67 12.47 2.59 14.69
CA SER A 67 12.73 1.15 14.48
C SER A 67 13.58 0.84 13.24
N LYS A 68 13.65 1.76 12.27
CA LYS A 68 14.30 1.63 10.97
C LYS A 68 13.74 0.51 10.09
N ALA A 69 12.54 0.01 10.42
CA ALA A 69 11.88 -1.08 9.73
C ALA A 69 10.36 -0.87 9.67
N PHE A 70 9.72 -1.38 8.63
CA PHE A 70 8.28 -1.31 8.46
C PHE A 70 7.78 -2.38 7.48
N THR A 71 6.48 -2.61 7.50
CA THR A 71 5.81 -3.42 6.48
C THR A 71 4.85 -2.58 5.65
N VAL A 72 4.60 -3.02 4.42
CA VAL A 72 3.63 -2.44 3.51
C VAL A 72 2.74 -3.55 3.00
N SER A 73 1.55 -3.66 3.55
CA SER A 73 0.56 -4.66 3.12
C SER A 73 -0.39 -4.07 2.11
N MET A 74 -0.87 -4.90 1.18
CA MET A 74 -1.90 -4.52 0.22
C MET A 74 -3.26 -4.59 0.90
N ALA A 75 -3.99 -3.46 0.93
CA ALA A 75 -5.38 -3.47 1.39
C ALA A 75 -6.26 -4.26 0.40
N THR A 76 -7.18 -5.06 0.93
CA THR A 76 -8.04 -5.93 0.12
C THR A 76 -9.52 -5.57 0.27
N ALA A 77 -10.34 -6.03 -0.68
CA ALA A 77 -11.78 -5.82 -0.65
C ALA A 77 -12.44 -6.42 0.60
N GLY A 78 -11.90 -7.53 1.12
CA GLY A 78 -12.42 -8.19 2.33
C GLY A 78 -12.15 -7.40 3.61
N GLN A 79 -11.11 -6.56 3.62
CA GLN A 79 -10.64 -5.82 4.80
C GLN A 79 -10.83 -4.30 4.66
N VAL A 80 -11.64 -3.84 3.70
CA VAL A 80 -11.76 -2.41 3.38
C VAL A 80 -12.11 -1.55 4.59
N VAL A 81 -13.01 -2.00 5.47
CA VAL A 81 -13.44 -1.27 6.67
C VAL A 81 -12.30 -1.13 7.67
N ALA A 82 -11.58 -2.21 7.95
CA ALA A 82 -10.44 -2.20 8.86
C ALA A 82 -9.29 -1.35 8.31
N CYS A 83 -9.01 -1.48 7.00
CA CYS A 83 -7.99 -0.69 6.30
C CYS A 83 -8.31 0.81 6.30
N ASP A 84 -9.57 1.20 6.13
CA ASP A 84 -10.01 2.60 6.21
C ASP A 84 -9.90 3.12 7.65
N TYR A 85 -10.37 2.34 8.62
CA TYR A 85 -10.35 2.72 10.03
C TYR A 85 -8.94 3.08 10.54
N VAL A 86 -7.91 2.29 10.20
CA VAL A 86 -6.53 2.58 10.65
C VAL A 86 -5.96 3.85 9.99
N GLY A 87 -6.55 4.34 8.91
CA GLY A 87 -6.27 5.63 8.30
C GLY A 87 -7.01 6.80 8.94
N LEU A 88 -8.25 6.56 9.43
CA LEU A 88 -9.10 7.61 10.01
C LEU A 88 -8.65 8.05 11.41
N VAL A 89 -8.06 7.15 12.20
CA VAL A 89 -7.69 7.45 13.59
C VAL A 89 -6.18 7.54 13.78
N SER A 90 -5.75 8.52 14.58
CA SER A 90 -4.33 8.67 14.94
C SER A 90 -3.94 7.67 16.04
N GLY A 91 -2.81 6.97 15.87
CA GLY A 91 -2.22 6.10 16.89
C GLY A 91 -1.84 6.85 18.18
N LYS A 92 -1.60 8.17 18.10
CA LYS A 92 -1.38 9.03 19.28
C LYS A 92 -2.64 9.14 20.15
N LYS A 93 -3.85 9.09 19.55
CA LYS A 93 -5.13 9.21 20.26
C LYS A 93 -5.76 7.86 20.56
N VAL A 94 -5.51 6.87 19.70
CA VAL A 94 -6.06 5.51 19.80
C VAL A 94 -4.89 4.52 19.67
N PRO A 95 -4.13 4.29 20.76
CA PRO A 95 -2.93 3.43 20.70
C PRO A 95 -3.22 1.96 20.39
N ASP A 96 -4.46 1.51 20.59
CA ASP A 96 -4.96 0.16 20.32
C ASP A 96 -5.78 0.07 19.03
N LYS A 97 -5.53 1.00 18.06
CA LYS A 97 -6.32 1.05 16.83
C LYS A 97 -6.16 -0.18 15.93
N VAL A 98 -5.02 -0.86 16.00
CA VAL A 98 -4.76 -2.08 15.22
C VAL A 98 -5.67 -3.19 15.69
N GLU A 99 -5.73 -3.42 16.99
CA GLU A 99 -6.62 -4.41 17.63
C GLU A 99 -8.10 -4.04 17.45
N LYS A 100 -8.45 -2.75 17.59
CA LYS A 100 -9.82 -2.24 17.34
C LYS A 100 -10.28 -2.40 15.90
N ALA A 101 -9.36 -2.40 14.94
CA ALA A 101 -9.64 -2.70 13.54
C ALA A 101 -9.93 -4.21 13.32
N GLY A 102 -9.67 -5.04 14.32
CA GLY A 102 -9.74 -6.50 14.22
C GLY A 102 -8.49 -7.10 13.57
N PHE A 103 -7.38 -6.38 13.54
CA PHE A 103 -6.11 -6.88 13.00
C PHE A 103 -5.29 -7.57 14.09
N HIS A 104 -4.72 -8.71 13.73
CA HIS A 104 -3.72 -9.44 14.51
C HIS A 104 -2.35 -9.25 13.84
N THR A 105 -1.31 -9.18 14.65
CA THR A 105 0.04 -8.96 14.13
C THR A 105 0.99 -10.02 14.65
N VAL A 106 1.86 -10.48 13.74
CA VAL A 106 3.01 -11.31 14.06
C VAL A 106 4.29 -10.56 13.71
N LYS A 107 5.39 -10.90 14.36
CA LYS A 107 6.67 -10.29 14.04
C LYS A 107 7.21 -10.85 12.72
N SER A 108 7.64 -9.97 11.82
CA SER A 108 8.38 -10.39 10.62
C SER A 108 9.63 -11.19 10.98
N ALA A 109 9.92 -12.22 10.18
CA ALA A 109 11.17 -12.97 10.27
C ALA A 109 12.37 -12.25 9.63
N PHE A 110 12.11 -11.22 8.82
CA PHE A 110 13.12 -10.55 8.01
C PHE A 110 13.47 -9.14 8.53
N VAL A 111 12.51 -8.44 9.16
CA VAL A 111 12.71 -7.09 9.66
C VAL A 111 12.07 -6.92 11.04
N ASN A 112 12.47 -5.89 11.79
CA ASN A 112 11.85 -5.59 13.09
C ASN A 112 10.53 -4.80 12.91
N ALA A 113 9.55 -5.41 12.26
CA ALA A 113 8.25 -4.79 11.99
C ALA A 113 7.10 -5.82 12.09
N PRO A 114 5.86 -5.36 12.35
CA PRO A 114 4.69 -6.24 12.41
C PRO A 114 4.17 -6.60 11.01
N VAL A 115 3.81 -7.84 10.80
CA VAL A 115 3.00 -8.33 9.67
C VAL A 115 1.57 -8.47 10.16
N ILE A 116 0.60 -7.93 9.42
CA ILE A 116 -0.83 -8.03 9.72
C ILE A 116 -1.37 -9.31 9.08
N GLU A 117 -1.89 -10.23 9.87
CA GLU A 117 -2.29 -11.57 9.42
C GLU A 117 -3.49 -11.56 8.47
N GLU A 118 -4.41 -10.59 8.62
CA GLU A 118 -5.59 -10.45 7.76
C GLU A 118 -5.31 -9.82 6.40
N LEU A 119 -4.07 -9.36 6.16
CA LEU A 119 -3.65 -8.77 4.89
C LEU A 119 -2.69 -9.72 4.17
N PRO A 120 -3.19 -10.48 3.19
CA PRO A 120 -2.51 -11.68 2.69
C PRO A 120 -1.30 -11.40 1.79
N MET A 121 -0.92 -10.17 1.54
CA MET A 121 0.31 -9.80 0.82
C MET A 121 1.00 -8.62 1.48
N THR A 122 2.29 -8.78 1.80
CA THR A 122 3.07 -7.81 2.55
C THR A 122 4.49 -7.69 2.01
N LEU A 123 4.96 -6.46 1.82
CA LEU A 123 6.37 -6.13 1.63
C LEU A 123 7.00 -5.86 2.99
N GLU A 124 8.14 -6.45 3.27
CA GLU A 124 8.91 -6.30 4.51
C GLU A 124 10.14 -5.45 4.21
N CYS A 125 10.24 -4.28 4.85
CA CYS A 125 11.12 -3.20 4.41
C CYS A 125 12.04 -2.69 5.52
N GLU A 126 13.29 -2.36 5.12
CA GLU A 126 14.21 -1.55 5.91
C GLU A 126 14.13 -0.09 5.45
N LEU A 127 14.13 0.86 6.40
CA LEU A 127 14.19 2.27 6.08
C LEU A 127 15.55 2.64 5.46
N VAL A 128 15.53 3.24 4.27
CA VAL A 128 16.71 3.78 3.58
C VAL A 128 16.87 5.27 3.84
N SER A 129 15.80 6.04 3.65
CA SER A 129 15.82 7.49 3.86
C SER A 129 14.42 8.02 4.13
N TYR A 130 14.38 9.18 4.75
CA TYR A 130 13.19 9.99 4.93
C TYR A 130 13.54 11.47 4.74
N ASP A 131 12.80 12.14 3.89
CA ASP A 131 12.89 13.57 3.67
C ASP A 131 11.66 14.27 4.28
N PRO A 132 11.81 15.02 5.38
CA PRO A 132 10.69 15.67 6.04
C PRO A 132 10.10 16.84 5.23
N GLU A 133 10.87 17.47 4.32
CA GLU A 133 10.36 18.58 3.50
C GLU A 133 9.35 18.09 2.44
N THR A 134 9.60 16.91 1.88
CA THR A 134 8.73 16.29 0.87
C THR A 134 7.86 15.17 1.43
N CYS A 135 8.03 14.82 2.72
CA CYS A 135 7.43 13.66 3.38
C CYS A 135 7.79 12.33 2.70
N HIS A 136 8.86 12.28 1.89
CA HIS A 136 9.20 11.13 1.08
C HIS A 136 10.04 10.13 1.87
N MET A 137 9.44 8.96 2.11
CA MET A 137 10.06 7.81 2.74
C MET A 137 10.46 6.78 1.68
N VAL A 138 11.68 6.28 1.76
CA VAL A 138 12.18 5.20 0.90
C VAL A 138 12.53 4.00 1.76
N GLY A 139 11.94 2.86 1.44
CA GLY A 139 12.25 1.56 2.07
C GLY A 139 12.84 0.59 1.08
N ARG A 140 13.88 -0.15 1.51
CA ARG A 140 14.39 -1.30 0.78
C ARG A 140 13.51 -2.51 1.07
N ILE A 141 12.97 -3.12 0.03
CA ILE A 141 12.21 -4.37 0.13
C ILE A 141 13.23 -5.50 0.35
N VAL A 142 13.17 -6.15 1.49
CA VAL A 142 14.04 -7.28 1.83
C VAL A 142 13.32 -8.62 1.66
N ASN A 143 12.00 -8.62 1.73
CA ASN A 143 11.16 -9.78 1.46
C ASN A 143 9.76 -9.34 1.00
N VAL A 144 9.09 -10.21 0.26
CA VAL A 144 7.65 -10.14 -0.03
C VAL A 144 7.06 -11.47 0.41
N SER A 145 6.11 -11.43 1.34
CA SER A 145 5.35 -12.59 1.78
C SER A 145 3.91 -12.53 1.29
N ALA A 146 3.34 -13.69 1.02
CA ALA A 146 1.92 -13.83 0.69
C ALA A 146 1.37 -15.11 1.32
N ASP A 147 0.10 -15.05 1.73
CA ASP A 147 -0.65 -16.21 2.20
C ASP A 147 -0.91 -17.18 1.04
N GLU A 148 -0.77 -18.47 1.28
CA GLU A 148 -1.00 -19.52 0.26
C GLU A 148 -2.40 -19.47 -0.33
N THR A 149 -3.40 -18.96 0.41
CA THR A 149 -4.79 -18.84 -0.05
C THR A 149 -4.97 -17.87 -1.23
N VAL A 150 -4.02 -16.94 -1.42
CA VAL A 150 -4.04 -16.00 -2.55
C VAL A 150 -3.12 -16.41 -3.69
N LEU A 151 -2.51 -17.60 -3.63
CA LEU A 151 -1.70 -18.14 -4.71
C LEU A 151 -2.55 -18.85 -5.77
N GLY A 152 -2.13 -18.71 -7.02
CA GLY A 152 -2.65 -19.48 -8.15
C GLY A 152 -2.04 -20.88 -8.25
N GLU A 153 -2.43 -21.63 -9.28
CA GLU A 153 -1.90 -22.98 -9.53
C GLU A 153 -0.40 -22.99 -9.92
N ASP A 154 0.15 -21.83 -10.29
CA ASP A 154 1.56 -21.63 -10.67
C ASP A 154 2.41 -21.06 -9.51
N ASP A 155 1.93 -21.15 -8.28
CA ASP A 155 2.55 -20.61 -7.06
C ASP A 155 2.83 -19.09 -7.12
N LYS A 156 2.07 -18.36 -7.95
CA LYS A 156 2.14 -16.90 -8.01
C LYS A 156 0.90 -16.27 -7.41
N ILE A 157 1.04 -15.02 -6.98
CA ILE A 157 -0.10 -14.25 -6.47
C ILE A 157 -1.16 -14.10 -7.55
N ASP A 158 -2.36 -14.55 -7.24
CA ASP A 158 -3.56 -14.44 -8.08
C ASP A 158 -4.35 -13.19 -7.65
N LEU A 159 -4.49 -12.21 -8.55
CA LEU A 159 -5.20 -10.97 -8.27
C LEU A 159 -6.70 -11.15 -8.03
N ASP A 160 -7.31 -12.19 -8.61
CA ASP A 160 -8.73 -12.50 -8.40
C ASP A 160 -8.98 -13.09 -7.01
N LYS A 161 -7.96 -13.73 -6.40
CA LYS A 161 -7.97 -14.20 -5.02
C LYS A 161 -7.57 -13.11 -4.03
N LEU A 162 -6.49 -12.37 -4.31
CA LEU A 162 -5.99 -11.28 -3.47
C LEU A 162 -6.98 -10.13 -3.39
N ARG A 163 -7.61 -9.75 -4.50
CA ARG A 163 -8.56 -8.65 -4.63
C ARG A 163 -8.08 -7.34 -4.02
N PRO A 164 -6.89 -6.84 -4.43
CA PRO A 164 -6.37 -5.58 -3.89
C PRO A 164 -7.26 -4.41 -4.31
N ILE A 165 -7.35 -3.40 -3.45
CA ILE A 165 -8.16 -2.22 -3.73
C ILE A 165 -7.30 -1.04 -4.18
N THR A 166 -7.88 -0.17 -4.99
CA THR A 166 -7.33 1.12 -5.42
C THR A 166 -8.19 2.27 -4.88
N TYR A 167 -7.55 3.38 -4.53
CA TYR A 167 -8.23 4.59 -4.11
C TYR A 167 -8.64 5.44 -5.32
N ASP A 168 -9.89 5.90 -5.33
CA ASP A 168 -10.41 6.89 -6.28
C ASP A 168 -10.33 8.29 -5.67
N PRO A 169 -9.35 9.13 -6.06
CA PRO A 169 -9.15 10.44 -5.46
C PRO A 169 -10.18 11.48 -5.90
N ILE A 170 -11.05 11.18 -6.87
CA ILE A 170 -12.08 12.09 -7.36
C ILE A 170 -13.35 11.95 -6.53
N HIS A 171 -13.76 10.71 -6.25
CA HIS A 171 -15.03 10.43 -5.58
C HIS A 171 -14.84 9.94 -4.14
N HIS A 172 -13.58 9.76 -3.68
CA HIS A 172 -13.23 9.21 -2.35
C HIS A 172 -13.82 7.82 -2.14
N HIS A 173 -13.65 6.95 -3.14
CA HIS A 173 -14.12 5.57 -3.11
C HIS A 173 -12.94 4.60 -3.14
N TYR A 174 -13.16 3.39 -2.65
CA TYR A 174 -12.29 2.24 -2.90
C TYR A 174 -12.88 1.38 -4.02
N ARG A 175 -12.02 0.89 -4.93
CA ARG A 175 -12.40 0.02 -6.04
C ARG A 175 -11.47 -1.17 -6.10
N VAL A 176 -11.99 -2.32 -6.49
CA VAL A 176 -11.16 -3.50 -6.83
C VAL A 176 -10.58 -3.29 -8.22
N LEU A 177 -9.38 -3.83 -8.50
CA LEU A 177 -8.85 -3.91 -9.85
C LEU A 177 -9.79 -4.77 -10.71
N GLY A 178 -10.00 -4.36 -11.95
CA GLY A 178 -10.92 -5.02 -12.88
C GLY A 178 -10.35 -6.31 -13.47
N GLU A 179 -11.05 -6.84 -14.46
CA GLU A 179 -10.67 -8.05 -15.19
C GLU A 179 -9.36 -7.89 -15.97
N LYS A 180 -8.70 -9.01 -16.29
CA LYS A 180 -7.55 -9.04 -17.19
C LYS A 180 -7.96 -8.61 -18.59
N VAL A 181 -7.33 -7.58 -19.15
CA VAL A 181 -7.65 -7.01 -20.47
C VAL A 181 -6.59 -7.29 -21.54
N GLY A 182 -5.45 -7.91 -21.17
CA GLY A 182 -4.37 -8.20 -22.11
C GLY A 182 -3.13 -8.78 -21.45
N ASN A 183 -2.12 -9.06 -22.26
CA ASN A 183 -0.84 -9.61 -21.85
C ASN A 183 0.28 -8.58 -22.10
N ALA A 184 0.91 -8.11 -21.03
CA ALA A 184 2.05 -7.21 -21.12
C ALA A 184 3.21 -7.86 -21.91
N PHE A 185 3.98 -7.05 -22.61
CA PHE A 185 5.12 -7.45 -23.45
C PHE A 185 4.77 -8.43 -24.61
N SER A 186 3.50 -8.72 -24.83
CA SER A 186 3.02 -9.66 -25.85
C SER A 186 2.08 -9.01 -26.85
N ASP A 187 0.95 -8.45 -26.41
CA ASP A 187 -0.13 -8.02 -27.30
C ASP A 187 0.30 -6.92 -28.29
N GLY A 188 1.17 -6.00 -27.84
CA GLY A 188 1.74 -4.95 -28.70
C GLY A 188 2.65 -5.45 -29.84
N LYS A 189 3.04 -6.74 -29.85
CA LYS A 189 3.83 -7.32 -30.94
C LYS A 189 3.06 -7.37 -32.26
N SER A 190 1.73 -7.34 -32.21
CA SER A 190 0.85 -7.28 -33.40
C SER A 190 1.02 -5.99 -34.21
N LEU A 191 1.68 -4.96 -33.67
CA LEU A 191 1.98 -3.69 -34.35
C LEU A 191 3.39 -3.63 -34.94
N LYS A 192 4.20 -4.69 -34.79
CA LYS A 192 5.51 -4.85 -35.42
C LYS A 192 5.34 -5.48 -36.78
#